data_33060f1151a339bba4c5235cc1e00011
#
_entry.id   33060f1151a339bba4c5235cc1e00011
#
_cell.length_a   1.000
_cell.length_b   1.000
_cell.length_c   1.000
_cell.angle_alpha   90.00
_cell.angle_beta   90.00
_cell.angle_gamma   90.00
#
_symmetry.space_group_name_H-M   'P 1'
#
loop_
_entity.id
_entity.type
_entity.pdbx_description
1 polymer ?
#
loop_
_entity_poly.entity_id
_entity_poly.type
_entity_poly.pdbx_seq_one_letter_code
_entity_poly.pdbx_strand_id
1 'polypeptide(L)'
;AGSGPAALAAAGATADGVFINYGLQAEHVTRARANVAEGARAAGRRAEDLDEWWIACLDVSERRETALEKLGNILGFVAAYVVGPDPAGRGVPADLVPAIHQMRRTYTTRRADMDATLLHRLGLFDYLRGRLAIAGTPDECIAQVRATRAAGARNLMFTASLATDPVRTVELFGKEVLPVVSRG
;
A
#
# COMPACT_ATOMS: atom_id res chain seq x y z
N ALA A 1 0.75 6.25 -12.12
CA ALA A 1 0.28 5.58 -10.91
C ALA A 1 -1.19 5.93 -10.66
N GLY A 2 -1.97 4.96 -10.20
CA GLY A 2 -3.38 5.13 -9.88
C GLY A 2 -3.68 4.81 -8.42
N SER A 3 -4.39 5.72 -7.72
CA SER A 3 -4.80 5.55 -6.32
C SER A 3 -6.30 5.72 -6.10
N GLY A 4 -7.09 5.76 -7.17
CA GLY A 4 -8.54 5.89 -7.08
C GLY A 4 -9.23 5.36 -8.33
N PRO A 5 -10.57 5.13 -8.29
CA PRO A 5 -11.32 4.48 -9.37
C PRO A 5 -11.11 5.13 -10.74
N ALA A 6 -11.29 6.45 -10.83
CA ALA A 6 -11.15 7.17 -12.10
C ALA A 6 -9.71 7.09 -12.68
N ALA A 7 -8.67 7.20 -11.84
CA ALA A 7 -7.28 7.09 -12.27
C ALA A 7 -6.93 5.67 -12.74
N LEU A 8 -7.48 4.65 -12.08
CA LEU A 8 -7.29 3.25 -12.47
C LEU A 8 -8.02 2.94 -13.78
N ALA A 9 -9.24 3.42 -13.95
CA ALA A 9 -9.97 3.28 -15.21
C ALA A 9 -9.26 4.00 -16.37
N ALA A 10 -8.77 5.22 -16.15
CA ALA A 10 -7.99 5.94 -17.16
C ALA A 10 -6.70 5.18 -17.55
N ALA A 11 -6.00 4.59 -16.58
CA ALA A 11 -4.85 3.74 -16.87
C ALA A 11 -5.23 2.52 -17.71
N GLY A 12 -6.32 1.83 -17.36
CA GLY A 12 -6.86 0.72 -18.16
C GLY A 12 -7.14 1.10 -19.60
N ALA A 13 -7.71 2.29 -19.80
CA ALA A 13 -8.07 2.77 -21.13
C ALA A 13 -6.86 3.14 -22.00
N THR A 14 -5.73 3.58 -21.44
CA THR A 14 -4.71 4.29 -22.23
C THR A 14 -3.27 3.83 -21.99
N ALA A 15 -2.96 3.19 -20.83
CA ALA A 15 -1.58 2.87 -20.47
C ALA A 15 -1.18 1.45 -20.89
N ASP A 16 0.13 1.21 -21.04
CA ASP A 16 0.69 -0.14 -21.21
C ASP A 16 0.92 -0.83 -19.87
N GLY A 17 1.04 -0.06 -18.79
CA GLY A 17 1.17 -0.56 -17.43
C GLY A 17 0.74 0.46 -16.40
N VAL A 18 0.50 0.00 -15.18
CA VAL A 18 0.03 0.84 -14.08
C VAL A 18 0.68 0.49 -12.75
N PHE A 19 1.17 1.50 -12.05
CA PHE A 19 1.49 1.39 -10.62
C PHE A 19 0.21 1.61 -9.81
N ILE A 20 -0.27 0.57 -9.14
CA ILE A 20 -1.50 0.57 -8.37
C ILE A 20 -1.17 0.85 -6.90
N ASN A 21 -1.68 1.96 -6.37
CA ASN A 21 -1.58 2.32 -4.97
C ASN A 21 -3.00 2.38 -4.37
N TYR A 22 -3.56 1.21 -4.03
CA TYR A 22 -4.96 1.13 -3.59
C TYR A 22 -5.14 0.28 -2.33
N GLY A 23 -4.31 -0.72 -2.13
CA GLY A 23 -4.31 -1.66 -1.00
C GLY A 23 -3.92 -3.07 -1.42
N LEU A 24 -3.40 -3.84 -0.48
CA LEU A 24 -2.77 -5.14 -0.70
C LEU A 24 -3.66 -6.34 -0.31
N GLN A 25 -4.77 -6.09 0.38
CA GLN A 25 -5.72 -7.11 0.78
C GLN A 25 -6.61 -7.53 -0.40
N ALA A 26 -7.10 -8.77 -0.39
CA ALA A 26 -7.85 -9.36 -1.50
C ALA A 26 -9.00 -8.50 -2.01
N GLU A 27 -9.77 -7.89 -1.12
CA GLU A 27 -10.88 -7.00 -1.46
C GLU A 27 -10.43 -5.74 -2.21
N HIS A 28 -9.30 -5.16 -1.80
CA HIS A 28 -8.72 -3.97 -2.43
C HIS A 28 -8.11 -4.31 -3.79
N VAL A 29 -7.44 -5.46 -3.90
CA VAL A 29 -6.87 -5.96 -5.15
C VAL A 29 -7.99 -6.20 -6.16
N THR A 30 -9.05 -6.91 -5.76
CA THR A 30 -10.21 -7.18 -6.62
C THR A 30 -10.86 -5.88 -7.11
N ARG A 31 -11.08 -4.92 -6.20
CA ARG A 31 -11.70 -3.63 -6.55
C ARG A 31 -10.83 -2.79 -7.49
N ALA A 32 -9.52 -2.73 -7.24
CA ALA A 32 -8.61 -1.98 -8.09
C ALA A 32 -8.55 -2.57 -9.51
N ARG A 33 -8.46 -3.90 -9.62
CA ARG A 33 -8.48 -4.60 -10.92
C ARG A 33 -9.78 -4.42 -11.66
N ALA A 34 -10.92 -4.41 -10.97
CA ALA A 34 -12.22 -4.13 -11.59
C ALA A 34 -12.25 -2.74 -12.26
N ASN A 35 -11.68 -1.71 -11.59
CA ASN A 35 -11.60 -0.36 -12.17
C ASN A 35 -10.67 -0.31 -13.41
N VAL A 36 -9.52 -0.99 -13.36
CA VAL A 36 -8.62 -1.09 -14.53
C VAL A 36 -9.31 -1.80 -15.68
N ALA A 37 -9.98 -2.93 -15.41
CA ALA A 37 -10.69 -3.71 -16.41
C ALA A 37 -11.88 -2.94 -17.03
N GLU A 38 -12.59 -2.14 -16.24
CA GLU A 38 -13.66 -1.28 -16.74
C GLU A 38 -13.14 -0.28 -17.76
N GLY A 39 -12.02 0.40 -17.44
CA GLY A 39 -11.40 1.35 -18.36
C GLY A 39 -10.87 0.68 -19.64
N ALA A 40 -10.19 -0.46 -19.51
CA ALA A 40 -9.69 -1.22 -20.65
C ALA A 40 -10.82 -1.65 -21.58
N ARG A 41 -11.91 -2.21 -21.02
CA ARG A 41 -13.11 -2.63 -21.78
C ARG A 41 -13.76 -1.46 -22.50
N ALA A 42 -13.89 -0.31 -21.84
CA ALA A 42 -14.48 0.90 -22.46
C ALA A 42 -13.65 1.40 -23.66
N ALA A 43 -12.35 1.13 -23.68
CA ALA A 43 -11.43 1.47 -24.76
C ALA A 43 -11.20 0.33 -25.78
N GLY A 44 -11.93 -0.80 -25.68
CA GLY A 44 -11.76 -1.96 -26.54
C GLY A 44 -10.44 -2.71 -26.32
N ARG A 45 -9.84 -2.59 -25.12
CA ARG A 45 -8.57 -3.22 -24.74
C ARG A 45 -8.81 -4.37 -23.77
N ARG A 46 -7.83 -5.23 -23.60
CA ARG A 46 -7.81 -6.30 -22.62
C ARG A 46 -7.03 -5.86 -21.40
N ALA A 47 -7.61 -6.04 -20.20
CA ALA A 47 -6.93 -5.67 -18.94
C ALA A 47 -5.69 -6.55 -18.68
N GLU A 48 -5.68 -7.78 -19.19
CA GLU A 48 -4.59 -8.74 -19.04
C GLU A 48 -3.31 -8.33 -19.76
N ASP A 49 -3.42 -7.42 -20.72
CA ASP A 49 -2.28 -6.90 -21.50
C ASP A 49 -1.56 -5.75 -20.78
N LEU A 50 -2.10 -5.26 -19.64
CA LEU A 50 -1.45 -4.23 -18.84
C LEU A 50 -0.43 -4.85 -17.87
N ASP A 51 0.75 -4.23 -17.77
CA ASP A 51 1.74 -4.55 -16.73
C ASP A 51 1.32 -3.90 -15.41
N GLU A 52 0.90 -4.72 -14.43
CA GLU A 52 0.41 -4.26 -13.12
C GLU A 52 1.50 -4.37 -12.05
N TRP A 53 1.82 -3.24 -11.39
CA TRP A 53 2.72 -3.16 -10.25
C TRP A 53 2.00 -2.56 -9.03
N TRP A 54 2.11 -3.22 -7.89
CA TRP A 54 1.43 -2.83 -6.67
C TRP A 54 2.38 -2.15 -5.70
N ILE A 55 2.01 -0.94 -5.27
CA ILE A 55 2.85 -0.15 -4.36
C ILE A 55 2.57 -0.59 -2.92
N ALA A 56 3.64 -0.91 -2.18
CA ALA A 56 3.62 -1.23 -0.76
C ALA A 56 4.65 -0.41 0.02
N CYS A 57 4.28 0.07 1.20
CA CYS A 57 5.25 0.58 2.16
C CYS A 57 6.03 -0.61 2.72
N LEU A 58 7.34 -0.47 2.87
CA LEU A 58 8.21 -1.53 3.37
C LEU A 58 8.97 -1.08 4.62
N ASP A 59 8.90 -1.86 5.69
CA ASP A 59 9.77 -1.72 6.86
C ASP A 59 10.03 -3.10 7.48
N VAL A 60 11.29 -3.56 7.45
CA VAL A 60 11.70 -4.89 7.92
C VAL A 60 12.79 -4.77 8.96
N SER A 61 12.60 -5.46 10.07
CA SER A 61 13.60 -5.54 11.14
C SER A 61 13.55 -6.92 11.80
N GLU A 62 14.62 -7.32 12.48
CA GLU A 62 14.65 -8.53 13.30
C GLU A 62 13.62 -8.49 14.43
N ARG A 63 13.23 -7.28 14.85
CA ARG A 63 12.23 -7.04 15.88
C ARG A 63 11.04 -6.30 15.28
N ARG A 64 9.85 -6.85 15.49
CA ARG A 64 8.59 -6.27 15.02
C ARG A 64 8.41 -4.82 15.47
N GLU A 65 8.67 -4.54 16.75
CA GLU A 65 8.48 -3.20 17.32
C GLU A 65 9.35 -2.17 16.60
N THR A 66 10.59 -2.54 16.26
CA THR A 66 11.52 -1.69 15.51
C THR A 66 10.99 -1.41 14.10
N ALA A 67 10.50 -2.44 13.38
CA ALA A 67 9.94 -2.25 12.04
C ALA A 67 8.69 -1.35 12.04
N LEU A 68 7.96 -1.26 13.13
CA LEU A 68 6.73 -0.47 13.21
C LEU A 68 6.94 0.93 13.78
N GLU A 69 8.11 1.23 14.36
CA GLU A 69 8.36 2.46 15.13
C GLU A 69 8.07 3.74 14.33
N LYS A 70 8.54 3.82 13.08
CA LYS A 70 8.35 5.00 12.22
C LYS A 70 7.39 4.76 11.06
N LEU A 71 6.83 3.56 10.96
CA LEU A 71 5.94 3.19 9.84
C LEU A 71 4.74 4.14 9.71
N GLY A 72 4.25 4.69 10.81
CA GLY A 72 3.16 5.67 10.82
C GLY A 72 3.41 6.89 9.93
N ASN A 73 4.67 7.29 9.75
CA ASN A 73 5.03 8.43 8.91
C ASN A 73 4.69 8.20 7.44
N ILE A 74 5.14 7.07 6.87
CA ILE A 74 4.86 6.74 5.45
C ILE A 74 3.39 6.37 5.25
N LEU A 75 2.78 5.68 6.21
CA LEU A 75 1.37 5.32 6.12
C LEU A 75 0.46 6.55 6.08
N GLY A 76 0.72 7.56 6.91
CA GLY A 76 -0.04 8.82 6.90
C GLY A 76 0.07 9.54 5.56
N PHE A 77 1.28 9.62 5.00
CA PHE A 77 1.52 10.20 3.68
C PHE A 77 0.75 9.45 2.59
N VAL A 78 0.93 8.12 2.49
CA VAL A 78 0.30 7.31 1.45
C VAL A 78 -1.22 7.30 1.60
N ALA A 79 -1.74 7.15 2.82
CA ALA A 79 -3.18 7.13 3.08
C ALA A 79 -3.88 8.42 2.68
N ALA A 80 -3.22 9.58 2.79
CA ALA A 80 -3.79 10.85 2.38
C ALA A 80 -4.18 10.87 0.88
N TYR A 81 -3.46 10.15 0.04
CA TYR A 81 -3.74 10.01 -1.40
C TYR A 81 -4.63 8.81 -1.70
N VAL A 82 -4.40 7.68 -1.02
CA VAL A 82 -5.10 6.41 -1.32
C VAL A 82 -6.54 6.44 -0.84
N VAL A 83 -6.78 6.88 0.39
CA VAL A 83 -8.13 6.85 0.99
C VAL A 83 -8.71 8.23 1.27
N GLY A 84 -7.86 9.23 1.43
CA GLY A 84 -8.27 10.53 1.93
C GLY A 84 -9.30 11.29 1.09
N PRO A 85 -9.24 11.31 -0.26
CA PRO A 85 -10.17 12.10 -1.07
C PRO A 85 -11.64 11.65 -0.98
N ASP A 86 -11.87 10.34 -0.88
CA ASP A 86 -13.19 9.73 -0.76
C ASP A 86 -13.07 8.43 0.04
N PRO A 87 -13.03 8.50 1.38
CA PRO A 87 -12.82 7.31 2.19
C PRO A 87 -13.88 6.23 1.97
N ALA A 88 -15.15 6.60 1.92
CA ALA A 88 -16.26 5.66 1.76
C ALA A 88 -16.23 4.97 0.39
N GLY A 89 -16.09 5.73 -0.70
CA GLY A 89 -15.98 5.19 -2.07
C GLY A 89 -14.73 4.36 -2.28
N ARG A 90 -13.72 4.50 -1.42
CA ARG A 90 -12.48 3.71 -1.45
C ARG A 90 -12.46 2.55 -0.43
N GLY A 91 -13.61 2.20 0.14
CA GLY A 91 -13.78 1.04 1.01
C GLY A 91 -13.14 1.19 2.37
N VAL A 92 -13.09 2.41 2.92
CA VAL A 92 -12.76 2.62 4.34
C VAL A 92 -13.99 2.25 5.16
N PRO A 93 -13.86 1.46 6.25
CA PRO A 93 -14.93 1.20 7.18
C PRO A 93 -15.58 2.49 7.70
N ALA A 94 -16.91 2.52 7.83
CA ALA A 94 -17.66 3.73 8.13
C ALA A 94 -17.24 4.38 9.47
N ASP A 95 -16.89 3.58 10.46
CA ASP A 95 -16.40 4.00 11.77
C ASP A 95 -15.03 4.68 11.72
N LEU A 96 -14.20 4.37 10.70
CA LEU A 96 -12.88 4.97 10.51
C LEU A 96 -12.90 6.24 9.65
N VAL A 97 -13.97 6.53 8.93
CA VAL A 97 -14.05 7.69 8.03
C VAL A 97 -13.78 9.03 8.75
N PRO A 98 -14.33 9.32 9.93
CA PRO A 98 -14.02 10.57 10.65
C PRO A 98 -12.52 10.70 10.99
N ALA A 99 -11.88 9.60 11.40
CA ALA A 99 -10.44 9.57 11.70
C ALA A 99 -9.58 9.82 10.45
N ILE A 100 -9.96 9.27 9.30
CA ILE A 100 -9.28 9.57 8.02
C ILE A 100 -9.37 11.06 7.67
N HIS A 101 -10.53 11.69 7.84
CA HIS A 101 -10.67 13.13 7.62
C HIS A 101 -9.80 13.94 8.59
N GLN A 102 -9.72 13.53 9.85
CA GLN A 102 -8.85 14.18 10.84
C GLN A 102 -7.37 14.00 10.47
N MET A 103 -6.94 12.79 10.11
CA MET A 103 -5.59 12.51 9.63
C MET A 103 -5.20 13.45 8.49
N ARG A 104 -6.06 13.60 7.47
CA ARG A 104 -5.77 14.48 6.31
C ARG A 104 -5.55 15.95 6.67
N ARG A 105 -6.20 16.44 7.72
CA ARG A 105 -6.00 17.82 8.19
C ARG A 105 -4.74 18.00 9.02
N THR A 106 -4.20 16.91 9.59
CA THR A 106 -3.15 16.97 10.60
C THR A 106 -1.80 16.47 10.09
N TYR A 107 -1.79 15.51 9.14
CA TYR A 107 -0.54 14.96 8.64
C TYR A 107 0.28 16.01 7.89
N THR A 108 1.60 15.85 7.94
CA THR A 108 2.53 16.72 7.21
C THR A 108 3.60 15.91 6.48
N THR A 109 4.11 16.47 5.38
CA THR A 109 5.26 15.92 4.66
C THR A 109 6.59 16.57 5.06
N ARG A 110 6.57 17.56 5.94
CA ARG A 110 7.78 18.17 6.49
C ARG A 110 8.40 17.20 7.49
N ARG A 111 9.56 16.64 7.16
CA ARG A 111 10.21 15.61 7.99
C ARG A 111 10.39 16.00 9.45
N ALA A 112 10.69 17.27 9.70
CA ALA A 112 10.87 17.78 11.07
C ALA A 112 9.59 17.74 11.93
N ASP A 113 8.43 17.75 11.29
CA ASP A 113 7.12 17.82 11.95
C ASP A 113 6.34 16.50 11.83
N MET A 114 6.95 15.45 11.27
CA MET A 114 6.31 14.14 11.15
C MET A 114 6.13 13.50 12.52
N ASP A 115 4.93 12.96 12.73
CA ASP A 115 4.55 12.28 13.95
C ASP A 115 4.12 10.84 13.66
N ALA A 116 5.04 9.90 13.87
CA ALA A 116 4.81 8.47 13.66
C ALA A 116 3.66 7.91 14.54
N THR A 117 3.33 8.59 15.65
CA THR A 117 2.27 8.17 16.57
C THR A 117 0.88 8.70 16.21
N LEU A 118 0.77 9.61 15.24
CA LEU A 118 -0.51 10.20 14.83
C LEU A 118 -1.57 9.14 14.50
N LEU A 119 -1.19 8.12 13.72
CA LEU A 119 -2.12 7.07 13.31
C LEU A 119 -2.56 6.19 14.47
N HIS A 120 -1.70 5.96 15.46
CA HIS A 120 -2.05 5.24 16.69
C HIS A 120 -3.09 6.02 17.51
N ARG A 121 -2.88 7.33 17.69
CA ARG A 121 -3.83 8.20 18.42
C ARG A 121 -5.19 8.29 17.72
N LEU A 122 -5.22 8.16 16.41
CA LEU A 122 -6.46 8.17 15.62
C LEU A 122 -7.11 6.79 15.45
N GLY A 123 -6.51 5.71 15.99
CA GLY A 123 -7.01 4.35 15.81
C GLY A 123 -6.89 3.80 14.38
N LEU A 124 -6.04 4.42 13.53
CA LEU A 124 -5.91 4.10 12.11
C LEU A 124 -4.73 3.18 11.79
N PHE A 125 -3.77 3.01 12.73
CA PHE A 125 -2.49 2.38 12.42
C PHE A 125 -2.64 0.96 11.88
N ASP A 126 -3.34 0.09 12.59
CA ASP A 126 -3.47 -1.32 12.18
C ASP A 126 -4.25 -1.49 10.88
N TYR A 127 -5.31 -0.71 10.69
CA TYR A 127 -6.06 -0.70 9.44
C TYR A 127 -5.18 -0.29 8.25
N LEU A 128 -4.47 0.83 8.37
CA LEU A 128 -3.62 1.34 7.28
C LEU A 128 -2.39 0.48 7.06
N ARG A 129 -1.79 -0.07 8.11
CA ARG A 129 -0.70 -1.04 8.01
C ARG A 129 -1.14 -2.27 7.22
N GLY A 130 -2.24 -2.90 7.62
CA GLY A 130 -2.76 -4.08 6.91
C GLY A 130 -3.15 -3.79 5.46
N ARG A 131 -3.57 -2.57 5.16
CA ARG A 131 -3.96 -2.17 3.82
C ARG A 131 -2.80 -1.80 2.90
N LEU A 132 -1.74 -1.15 3.42
CA LEU A 132 -0.76 -0.42 2.60
C LEU A 132 0.69 -0.89 2.79
N ALA A 133 0.98 -1.74 3.77
CA ALA A 133 2.35 -2.09 4.10
C ALA A 133 2.64 -3.58 4.10
N ILE A 134 3.89 -3.89 3.82
CA ILE A 134 4.58 -5.12 4.17
C ILE A 134 5.58 -4.73 5.25
N ALA A 135 5.30 -5.06 6.51
CA ALA A 135 6.12 -4.59 7.62
C ALA A 135 6.09 -5.53 8.83
N GLY A 136 7.26 -5.71 9.46
CA GLY A 136 7.47 -6.59 10.60
C GLY A 136 8.79 -7.33 10.54
N THR A 137 8.83 -8.52 11.14
CA THR A 137 9.96 -9.43 11.00
C THR A 137 10.02 -10.04 9.60
N PRO A 138 11.17 -10.62 9.18
CA PRO A 138 11.25 -11.32 7.89
C PRO A 138 10.15 -12.36 7.67
N ASP A 139 9.84 -13.19 8.68
CA ASP A 139 8.78 -14.20 8.58
C ASP A 139 7.39 -13.58 8.40
N GLU A 140 7.08 -12.50 9.11
CA GLU A 140 5.84 -11.76 8.94
C GLU A 140 5.74 -11.15 7.54
N CYS A 141 6.84 -10.60 7.03
CA CYS A 141 6.91 -10.04 5.67
C CYS A 141 6.73 -11.12 4.60
N ILE A 142 7.32 -12.32 4.77
CA ILE A 142 7.11 -13.47 3.89
C ILE A 142 5.62 -13.83 3.84
N ALA A 143 4.96 -13.94 4.99
CA ALA A 143 3.54 -14.27 5.07
C ALA A 143 2.67 -13.19 4.38
N GLN A 144 2.98 -11.91 4.61
CA GLN A 144 2.25 -10.79 3.99
C GLN A 144 2.44 -10.76 2.46
N VAL A 145 3.68 -10.95 1.95
CA VAL A 145 3.94 -11.00 0.50
C VAL A 145 3.17 -12.17 -0.14
N ARG A 146 3.20 -13.35 0.48
CA ARG A 146 2.45 -14.52 -0.02
C ARG A 146 0.95 -14.26 -0.08
N ALA A 147 0.38 -13.67 0.97
CA ALA A 147 -1.05 -13.32 1.02
C ALA A 147 -1.41 -12.30 -0.07
N THR A 148 -0.58 -11.27 -0.27
CA THR A 148 -0.76 -10.25 -1.30
C THR A 148 -0.69 -10.84 -2.71
N ARG A 149 0.26 -11.74 -2.96
CA ARG A 149 0.37 -12.45 -4.27
C ARG A 149 -0.80 -13.39 -4.50
N ALA A 150 -1.25 -14.11 -3.47
CA ALA A 150 -2.44 -14.98 -3.53
C ALA A 150 -3.72 -14.17 -3.83
N ALA A 151 -3.80 -12.92 -3.37
CA ALA A 151 -4.87 -11.99 -3.73
C ALA A 151 -4.83 -11.51 -5.20
N GLY A 152 -3.72 -11.78 -5.92
CA GLY A 152 -3.53 -11.44 -7.33
C GLY A 152 -2.56 -10.29 -7.61
N ALA A 153 -2.03 -9.62 -6.60
CA ALA A 153 -1.01 -8.58 -6.74
C ALA A 153 0.39 -9.21 -6.89
N ARG A 154 0.76 -9.57 -8.11
CA ARG A 154 1.95 -10.39 -8.39
C ARG A 154 3.25 -9.61 -8.36
N ASN A 155 3.28 -8.42 -8.98
CA ASN A 155 4.46 -7.56 -9.03
C ASN A 155 4.33 -6.51 -7.95
N LEU A 156 5.31 -6.42 -7.05
CA LEU A 156 5.32 -5.47 -5.95
C LEU A 156 6.43 -4.45 -6.14
N MET A 157 6.09 -3.17 -5.97
CA MET A 157 7.04 -2.07 -5.86
C MET A 157 7.05 -1.57 -4.42
N PHE A 158 8.21 -1.57 -3.80
CA PHE A 158 8.35 -1.17 -2.41
C PHE A 158 8.86 0.26 -2.25
N THR A 159 8.31 0.97 -1.25
CA THR A 159 8.86 2.23 -0.76
C THR A 159 9.34 2.06 0.67
N ALA A 160 10.66 2.21 0.89
CA ALA A 160 11.32 2.10 2.19
C ALA A 160 11.94 3.44 2.65
N SER A 161 11.74 4.53 1.91
CA SER A 161 12.43 5.82 2.15
C SER A 161 12.14 6.47 3.50
N LEU A 162 11.05 6.09 4.16
CA LEU A 162 10.66 6.53 5.50
C LEU A 162 10.57 5.35 6.49
N ALA A 163 11.17 4.21 6.16
CA ALA A 163 11.34 3.11 7.10
C ALA A 163 12.18 3.55 8.30
N THR A 164 12.07 2.82 9.39
CA THR A 164 12.84 3.10 10.62
C THR A 164 14.32 3.07 10.36
N ASP A 165 14.81 2.07 9.63
CA ASP A 165 16.14 1.98 9.04
C ASP A 165 16.01 1.54 7.57
N PRO A 166 16.05 2.46 6.60
CA PRO A 166 15.86 2.14 5.19
C PRO A 166 16.91 1.17 4.62
N VAL A 167 18.16 1.30 5.03
CA VAL A 167 19.25 0.45 4.54
C VAL A 167 19.06 -0.96 5.07
N ARG A 168 18.89 -1.10 6.40
CA ARG A 168 18.66 -2.39 7.02
C ARG A 168 17.39 -3.08 6.52
N THR A 169 16.34 -2.32 6.29
CA THR A 169 15.09 -2.83 5.68
C THR A 169 15.34 -3.49 4.33
N VAL A 170 16.09 -2.83 3.43
CA VAL A 170 16.40 -3.37 2.10
C VAL A 170 17.33 -4.58 2.19
N GLU A 171 18.34 -4.54 3.05
CA GLU A 171 19.25 -5.67 3.28
C GLU A 171 18.51 -6.92 3.77
N LEU A 172 17.71 -6.78 4.84
CA LEU A 172 16.93 -7.90 5.40
C LEU A 172 15.91 -8.44 4.40
N PHE A 173 15.18 -7.56 3.73
CA PHE A 173 14.23 -8.00 2.70
C PHE A 173 14.93 -8.79 1.59
N GLY A 174 16.04 -8.26 1.07
CA GLY A 174 16.81 -8.91 0.00
C GLY A 174 17.43 -10.24 0.41
N LYS A 175 17.90 -10.36 1.66
CA LYS A 175 18.60 -11.54 2.16
C LYS A 175 17.65 -12.64 2.67
N GLU A 176 16.60 -12.26 3.38
CA GLU A 176 15.77 -13.20 4.13
C GLU A 176 14.36 -13.38 3.55
N VAL A 177 13.78 -12.36 2.94
CA VAL A 177 12.41 -12.43 2.41
C VAL A 177 12.41 -12.79 0.93
N LEU A 178 13.13 -12.03 0.10
CA LEU A 178 13.09 -12.17 -1.36
C LEU A 178 13.42 -13.57 -1.85
N PRO A 179 14.47 -14.29 -1.36
CA PRO A 179 14.79 -15.64 -1.84
C PRO A 179 13.69 -16.67 -1.54
N VAL A 180 12.90 -16.44 -0.49
CA VAL A 180 11.82 -17.35 -0.08
C VAL A 180 10.54 -17.12 -0.91
N VAL A 181 10.23 -15.84 -1.22
CA VAL A 181 9.00 -15.51 -1.96
C VAL A 181 9.19 -15.57 -3.48
N SER A 182 10.43 -15.54 -3.99
CA SER A 182 10.69 -15.63 -5.45
C SER A 182 10.60 -17.06 -6.00
N ARG A 183 10.69 -18.09 -5.15
CA ARG A 183 10.71 -19.50 -5.55
C ARG A 183 9.31 -20.14 -5.66
N GLY A 184 8.28 -19.42 -5.41
CA GLY A 184 6.86 -19.81 -5.50
C GLY A 184 6.08 -18.81 -6.35
#